data_e5516d1a2460f7f9410d14274680522e
#
_entry.id   e5516d1a2460f7f9410d14274680522e
#
_cell.length_a   1.000
_cell.length_b   1.000
_cell.length_c   1.000
_cell.angle_alpha   90.00
_cell.angle_beta   90.00
_cell.angle_gamma   90.00
#
_symmetry.space_group_name_H-M   'P 1'
#
loop_
_entity.id
_entity.type
_entity.pdbx_description
1 polymer ?
#
loop_
_entity_poly.entity_id
_entity_poly.type
_entity_poly.pdbx_seq_one_letter_code
_entity_poly.pdbx_strand_id
1 'polypeptide(L)'
;MEELILSKWDEILSLLETEHGLSPIVVKTWIKPLKLYSVEGKKLYFAVDDSMGSRAIDFINKKMYDMFLVTSIKEVLDDDSIEIVIDVESNLNKTSKEEVTKEEYNEAITKSNLYPKYTFDTFVVGESNKLAHATCLAVADSPGLDKFNPLFLYGGAGLGKTHLMQSIAHYILQHNKNMKVLYVPSNKFTNEIVEAIKKNKTDEFREKYRTVDVLLIDDIQYLIGKESTQQEFFDTFNALHDEGKQIILSSDKPPKEIKTLEERFRSRFEWGVPIDIHAPDYETRMAILKNKVEMNGYKNISDNILEYIANNVTYNVRELEGALNKISVYAELGNVTITEDLAKNILKDMIFKETNVTITPDLIINTVSEHFKYQC
;
A
#
# COMPACT_ATOMS: atom_id res chain seq x y z
N MET A 1 -21.97 31.58 7.03
CA MET A 1 -22.72 30.31 6.93
C MET A 1 -22.71 29.58 8.28
N GLU A 2 -21.58 29.44 8.95
CA GLU A 2 -21.46 28.78 10.26
C GLU A 2 -22.40 29.36 11.32
N GLU A 3 -22.40 30.67 11.57
CA GLU A 3 -23.31 31.33 12.50
C GLU A 3 -24.80 31.13 12.13
N LEU A 4 -25.10 31.06 10.84
CA LEU A 4 -26.45 30.86 10.35
C LEU A 4 -26.95 29.44 10.67
N ILE A 5 -26.08 28.42 10.47
CA ILE A 5 -26.41 27.03 10.78
C ILE A 5 -26.60 26.85 12.28
N LEU A 6 -25.70 27.41 13.09
CA LEU A 6 -25.79 27.34 14.55
C LEU A 6 -27.05 28.01 15.08
N SER A 7 -27.43 29.16 14.49
CA SER A 7 -28.66 29.85 14.89
C SER A 7 -29.94 29.12 14.52
N LYS A 8 -29.90 28.30 13.47
CA LYS A 8 -31.04 27.50 12.98
C LYS A 8 -30.97 26.03 13.38
N TRP A 9 -30.01 25.64 14.23
CA TRP A 9 -29.80 24.23 14.58
C TRP A 9 -31.03 23.58 15.22
N ASP A 10 -31.71 24.27 16.14
CA ASP A 10 -32.91 23.77 16.75
C ASP A 10 -34.09 23.63 15.75
N GLU A 11 -34.17 24.49 14.74
CA GLU A 11 -35.14 24.39 13.65
C GLU A 11 -34.85 23.14 12.79
N ILE A 12 -33.58 22.89 12.44
CA ILE A 12 -33.14 21.69 11.70
C ILE A 12 -33.50 20.42 12.49
N LEU A 13 -33.21 20.38 13.79
CA LEU A 13 -33.56 19.25 14.64
C LEU A 13 -35.08 19.00 14.72
N SER A 14 -35.89 20.08 14.78
CA SER A 14 -37.34 19.98 14.77
C SER A 14 -37.86 19.39 13.46
N LEU A 15 -37.30 19.80 12.31
CA LEU A 15 -37.69 19.29 11.00
C LEU A 15 -37.40 17.77 10.87
N LEU A 16 -36.29 17.29 11.42
CA LEU A 16 -35.98 15.87 11.47
C LEU A 16 -37.04 15.04 12.22
N GLU A 17 -37.63 15.62 13.27
CA GLU A 17 -38.69 14.95 14.03
C GLU A 17 -40.06 15.04 13.34
N THR A 18 -40.40 16.21 12.81
CA THR A 18 -41.78 16.48 12.30
C THR A 18 -41.98 16.01 10.86
N GLU A 19 -40.99 16.22 9.99
CA GLU A 19 -41.12 15.92 8.54
C GLU A 19 -40.50 14.59 8.15
N HIS A 20 -39.34 14.26 8.75
CA HIS A 20 -38.65 13.00 8.44
C HIS A 20 -39.02 11.87 9.40
N GLY A 21 -39.85 12.12 10.42
CA GLY A 21 -40.38 11.09 11.29
C GLY A 21 -39.31 10.40 12.17
N LEU A 22 -38.16 11.04 12.43
CA LEU A 22 -37.18 10.52 13.36
C LEU A 22 -37.72 10.64 14.79
N SER A 23 -37.57 9.56 15.58
CA SER A 23 -37.99 9.64 16.97
C SER A 23 -37.14 10.63 17.76
N PRO A 24 -37.73 11.36 18.75
CA PRO A 24 -36.97 12.31 19.59
C PRO A 24 -35.74 11.68 20.27
N ILE A 25 -35.81 10.37 20.56
CA ILE A 25 -34.68 9.63 21.14
C ILE A 25 -33.51 9.54 20.15
N VAL A 26 -33.81 9.25 18.88
CA VAL A 26 -32.79 9.16 17.83
C VAL A 26 -32.14 10.51 17.61
N VAL A 27 -32.92 11.57 17.45
CA VAL A 27 -32.42 12.93 17.26
C VAL A 27 -31.55 13.35 18.45
N LYS A 28 -32.01 13.13 19.68
CA LYS A 28 -31.26 13.48 20.89
C LYS A 28 -29.98 12.67 21.08
N THR A 29 -29.96 11.40 20.66
CA THR A 29 -28.85 10.50 20.91
C THR A 29 -27.77 10.59 19.83
N TRP A 30 -28.17 10.75 18.56
CA TRP A 30 -27.25 10.60 17.43
C TRP A 30 -27.00 11.89 16.63
N ILE A 31 -28.01 12.78 16.54
CA ILE A 31 -27.90 13.99 15.71
C ILE A 31 -27.54 15.23 16.55
N LYS A 32 -28.25 15.43 17.66
CA LYS A 32 -27.99 16.59 18.54
C LYS A 32 -26.56 16.69 19.09
N PRO A 33 -25.84 15.58 19.36
CA PRO A 33 -24.46 15.63 19.79
C PRO A 33 -23.44 15.99 18.68
N LEU A 34 -23.88 16.02 17.40
CA LEU A 34 -23.01 16.44 16.31
C LEU A 34 -22.65 17.93 16.47
N LYS A 35 -21.37 18.22 16.41
CA LYS A 35 -20.85 19.59 16.47
C LYS A 35 -20.45 20.02 15.06
N LEU A 36 -20.90 21.19 14.62
CA LEU A 36 -20.37 21.79 13.41
C LEU A 36 -18.91 22.11 13.63
N TYR A 37 -18.02 21.46 12.88
CA TYR A 37 -16.56 21.54 13.03
C TYR A 37 -15.96 22.62 12.13
N SER A 38 -16.32 22.63 10.83
CA SER A 38 -15.89 23.62 9.87
C SER A 38 -16.86 23.72 8.69
N VAL A 39 -16.73 24.82 7.94
CA VAL A 39 -17.51 25.11 6.72
C VAL A 39 -16.57 25.49 5.61
N GLU A 40 -16.48 24.67 4.56
CA GLU A 40 -15.64 24.90 3.39
C GLU A 40 -16.51 25.08 2.15
N GLY A 41 -16.74 26.34 1.77
CA GLY A 41 -17.63 26.68 0.67
C GLY A 41 -19.07 26.21 0.93
N LYS A 42 -19.51 25.15 0.27
CA LYS A 42 -20.84 24.52 0.41
C LYS A 42 -20.81 23.20 1.20
N LYS A 43 -19.66 22.80 1.69
CA LYS A 43 -19.44 21.56 2.42
C LYS A 43 -19.34 21.81 3.90
N LEU A 44 -20.17 21.12 4.67
CA LEU A 44 -20.26 21.24 6.11
C LEU A 44 -19.65 20.00 6.77
N TYR A 45 -18.74 20.20 7.69
CA TYR A 45 -18.13 19.12 8.44
C TYR A 45 -18.70 19.07 9.85
N PHE A 46 -19.26 17.92 10.22
CA PHE A 46 -19.79 17.66 11.55
C PHE A 46 -18.91 16.66 12.29
N ALA A 47 -18.50 17.01 13.50
CA ALA A 47 -17.72 16.17 14.37
C ALA A 47 -18.60 15.32 15.30
N VAL A 48 -18.26 14.04 15.38
CA VAL A 48 -18.70 13.14 16.44
C VAL A 48 -17.61 13.11 17.52
N ASP A 49 -18.03 13.18 18.79
CA ASP A 49 -17.10 13.06 19.92
C ASP A 49 -16.35 11.72 19.88
N ASP A 50 -15.05 11.73 20.11
CA ASP A 50 -14.18 10.54 20.05
C ASP A 50 -14.63 9.41 21.00
N SER A 51 -15.33 9.72 22.08
CA SER A 51 -15.91 8.73 23.00
C SER A 51 -17.02 7.88 22.37
N MET A 52 -17.73 8.42 21.37
CA MET A 52 -18.75 7.69 20.59
C MET A 52 -18.12 6.86 19.46
N GLY A 53 -16.94 7.27 18.96
CA GLY A 53 -16.13 6.59 17.99
C GLY A 53 -16.76 6.37 16.61
N SER A 54 -16.06 5.64 15.74
CA SER A 54 -16.51 5.30 14.37
C SER A 54 -17.84 4.52 14.34
N ARG A 55 -18.20 3.83 15.42
CA ARG A 55 -19.46 3.08 15.52
C ARG A 55 -20.70 3.98 15.41
N ALA A 56 -20.61 5.23 15.88
CA ALA A 56 -21.68 6.20 15.74
C ALA A 56 -21.88 6.61 14.28
N ILE A 57 -20.76 6.83 13.56
CA ILE A 57 -20.78 7.17 12.13
C ILE A 57 -21.36 6.01 11.33
N ASP A 58 -20.89 4.78 11.57
CA ASP A 58 -21.42 3.57 10.92
C ASP A 58 -22.95 3.42 11.14
N PHE A 59 -23.41 3.75 12.36
CA PHE A 59 -24.83 3.68 12.67
C PHE A 59 -25.62 4.78 11.96
N ILE A 60 -25.14 6.02 11.95
CA ILE A 60 -25.76 7.16 11.25
C ILE A 60 -25.89 6.85 9.76
N ASN A 61 -24.80 6.43 9.11
CA ASN A 61 -24.77 6.10 7.68
C ASN A 61 -25.65 4.89 7.34
N LYS A 62 -25.58 3.81 8.12
CA LYS A 62 -26.39 2.59 7.92
C LYS A 62 -27.90 2.86 8.03
N LYS A 63 -28.28 3.84 8.83
CA LYS A 63 -29.67 4.26 9.02
C LYS A 63 -30.06 5.43 8.11
N MET A 64 -29.14 5.91 7.27
CA MET A 64 -29.34 7.04 6.36
C MET A 64 -29.72 8.35 7.08
N TYR A 65 -29.33 8.52 8.35
CA TYR A 65 -29.61 9.73 9.10
C TYR A 65 -28.83 10.94 8.58
N ASP A 66 -27.68 10.72 7.99
CA ASP A 66 -26.90 11.70 7.23
C ASP A 66 -27.71 12.30 6.08
N MET A 67 -28.47 11.48 5.33
CA MET A 67 -29.33 11.95 4.23
C MET A 67 -30.49 12.81 4.75
N PHE A 68 -31.12 12.43 5.84
CA PHE A 68 -32.18 13.24 6.45
C PHE A 68 -31.63 14.57 6.98
N LEU A 69 -30.44 14.53 7.60
CA LEU A 69 -29.78 15.74 8.10
C LEU A 69 -29.43 16.71 6.96
N VAL A 70 -28.84 16.23 5.87
CA VAL A 70 -28.52 17.09 4.73
C VAL A 70 -29.75 17.68 4.07
N THR A 71 -30.84 16.90 3.96
CA THR A 71 -32.10 17.36 3.40
C THR A 71 -32.69 18.47 4.26
N SER A 72 -32.79 18.29 5.58
CA SER A 72 -33.26 19.32 6.49
C SER A 72 -32.41 20.59 6.47
N ILE A 73 -31.10 20.48 6.38
CA ILE A 73 -30.21 21.64 6.27
C ILE A 73 -30.45 22.39 4.95
N LYS A 74 -30.58 21.69 3.82
CA LYS A 74 -30.88 22.28 2.52
C LYS A 74 -32.19 23.05 2.53
N GLU A 75 -33.21 22.49 3.14
CA GLU A 75 -34.51 23.10 3.24
C GLU A 75 -34.51 24.37 4.12
N VAL A 76 -33.90 24.29 5.30
CA VAL A 76 -33.84 25.45 6.23
C VAL A 76 -32.97 26.58 5.69
N LEU A 77 -31.94 26.27 4.86
CA LEU A 77 -31.04 27.26 4.28
C LEU A 77 -31.40 27.67 2.86
N ASP A 78 -32.43 27.04 2.26
CA ASP A 78 -32.87 27.25 0.86
C ASP A 78 -31.72 27.11 -0.14
N ASP A 79 -30.87 26.08 0.04
CA ASP A 79 -29.66 25.85 -0.78
C ASP A 79 -29.43 24.35 -1.05
N ASP A 80 -29.80 23.90 -2.24
CA ASP A 80 -29.67 22.50 -2.68
C ASP A 80 -28.23 22.03 -2.91
N SER A 81 -27.29 22.95 -2.96
CA SER A 81 -25.88 22.64 -3.25
C SER A 81 -25.04 22.29 -2.01
N ILE A 82 -25.66 22.21 -0.83
CA ILE A 82 -24.99 21.87 0.43
C ILE A 82 -24.68 20.38 0.48
N GLU A 83 -23.45 20.05 0.88
CA GLU A 83 -23.00 18.72 1.18
C GLU A 83 -22.60 18.63 2.66
N ILE A 84 -22.76 17.44 3.30
CA ILE A 84 -22.30 17.21 4.65
C ILE A 84 -21.29 16.07 4.69
N VAL A 85 -20.36 16.18 5.63
CA VAL A 85 -19.43 15.11 6.03
C VAL A 85 -19.51 14.95 7.53
N ILE A 86 -19.74 13.73 7.99
CA ILE A 86 -19.77 13.39 9.43
C ILE A 86 -18.58 12.48 9.71
N ASP A 87 -17.68 12.91 10.60
CA ASP A 87 -16.53 12.10 11.02
C ASP A 87 -16.21 12.34 12.50
N VAL A 88 -15.34 11.51 13.07
CA VAL A 88 -14.86 11.72 14.44
C VAL A 88 -13.98 12.97 14.52
N GLU A 89 -14.02 13.67 15.65
CA GLU A 89 -13.28 14.93 15.84
C GLU A 89 -11.78 14.78 15.58
N SER A 90 -11.19 13.65 15.99
CA SER A 90 -9.79 13.32 15.73
C SER A 90 -9.45 13.17 14.23
N ASN A 91 -10.39 12.69 13.41
CA ASN A 91 -10.21 12.58 11.97
C ASN A 91 -10.37 13.93 11.27
N LEU A 92 -11.35 14.74 11.66
CA LEU A 92 -11.58 16.09 11.13
C LEU A 92 -10.40 17.03 11.47
N ASN A 93 -9.80 16.87 12.66
CA ASN A 93 -8.54 17.53 13.00
C ASN A 93 -7.38 17.13 12.07
N LYS A 94 -7.44 15.93 11.46
CA LYS A 94 -6.49 15.49 10.44
C LYS A 94 -6.84 16.02 9.04
N THR A 95 -8.13 16.27 8.74
CA THR A 95 -8.60 16.74 7.43
C THR A 95 -8.42 18.25 7.23
N SER A 96 -8.29 19.03 8.31
CA SER A 96 -7.87 20.45 8.25
C SER A 96 -6.37 20.62 7.92
N LYS A 97 -5.68 19.52 7.59
CA LYS A 97 -4.34 19.57 7.01
C LYS A 97 -4.50 20.14 5.59
N GLU A 98 -3.82 21.24 5.35
CA GLU A 98 -3.68 21.90 4.05
C GLU A 98 -3.55 20.88 2.93
N GLU A 99 -4.44 20.91 1.95
CA GLU A 99 -4.36 20.03 0.77
C GLU A 99 -2.98 20.15 0.15
N VAL A 100 -2.27 19.02 0.06
CA VAL A 100 -0.96 18.98 -0.58
C VAL A 100 -1.14 19.27 -2.06
N THR A 101 -0.58 20.38 -2.54
CA THR A 101 -0.67 20.70 -3.96
C THR A 101 0.05 19.63 -4.79
N LYS A 102 -0.38 19.47 -6.04
CA LYS A 102 0.23 18.49 -6.95
C LYS A 102 1.74 18.72 -7.14
N GLU A 103 2.17 19.99 -7.06
CA GLU A 103 3.57 20.38 -7.17
C GLU A 103 4.36 19.98 -5.93
N GLU A 104 3.86 20.29 -4.74
CA GLU A 104 4.46 19.87 -3.45
C GLU A 104 4.56 18.35 -3.33
N TYR A 105 3.52 17.62 -3.75
CA TYR A 105 3.52 16.17 -3.78
C TYR A 105 4.59 15.61 -4.71
N ASN A 106 4.71 16.14 -5.93
CA ASN A 106 5.73 15.69 -6.90
C ASN A 106 7.15 15.96 -6.40
N GLU A 107 7.38 17.09 -5.73
CA GLU A 107 8.67 17.36 -5.08
C GLU A 107 8.95 16.38 -3.93
N ALA A 108 7.95 16.10 -3.10
CA ALA A 108 8.06 15.17 -1.98
C ALA A 108 8.39 13.74 -2.47
N ILE A 109 7.72 13.26 -3.52
CA ILE A 109 8.00 11.97 -4.17
C ILE A 109 9.47 11.89 -4.58
N THR A 110 9.96 12.93 -5.25
CA THR A 110 11.36 12.98 -5.75
C THR A 110 12.36 12.97 -4.60
N LYS A 111 12.14 13.80 -3.58
CA LYS A 111 12.98 13.86 -2.38
C LYS A 111 12.99 12.55 -1.59
N SER A 112 11.87 11.84 -1.58
CA SER A 112 11.70 10.56 -0.87
C SER A 112 12.17 9.34 -1.67
N ASN A 113 12.66 9.49 -2.89
CA ASN A 113 13.07 8.44 -3.85
C ASN A 113 11.94 7.46 -4.20
N LEU A 114 10.71 7.91 -4.35
CA LEU A 114 9.56 7.06 -4.65
C LEU A 114 9.30 6.95 -6.16
N TYR A 115 8.74 5.81 -6.56
CA TYR A 115 8.27 5.59 -7.93
C TYR A 115 6.77 5.95 -8.00
N PRO A 116 6.34 6.88 -8.88
CA PRO A 116 4.95 7.35 -8.93
C PRO A 116 3.88 6.27 -9.12
N LYS A 117 4.26 5.13 -9.71
CA LYS A 117 3.35 4.01 -10.00
C LYS A 117 3.05 3.08 -8.82
N TYR A 118 3.76 3.21 -7.70
CA TYR A 118 3.61 2.30 -6.57
C TYR A 118 2.71 2.91 -5.48
N THR A 119 1.41 2.97 -5.77
CA THR A 119 0.37 3.46 -4.86
C THR A 119 -0.58 2.33 -4.46
N PHE A 120 -1.38 2.54 -3.41
CA PHE A 120 -2.43 1.58 -3.05
C PHE A 120 -3.46 1.39 -4.16
N ASP A 121 -3.80 2.44 -4.93
CA ASP A 121 -4.77 2.37 -6.02
C ASP A 121 -4.31 1.46 -7.17
N THR A 122 -3.00 1.35 -7.38
CA THR A 122 -2.42 0.51 -8.43
C THR A 122 -2.08 -0.90 -7.95
N PHE A 123 -2.24 -1.17 -6.65
CA PHE A 123 -1.99 -2.47 -6.05
C PHE A 123 -3.23 -3.36 -6.11
N VAL A 124 -3.11 -4.52 -6.74
CA VAL A 124 -4.23 -5.48 -6.82
C VAL A 124 -4.30 -6.32 -5.55
N VAL A 125 -5.40 -6.21 -4.84
CA VAL A 125 -5.65 -6.96 -3.60
C VAL A 125 -6.33 -8.29 -3.90
N GLY A 126 -5.80 -9.36 -3.34
CA GLY A 126 -6.37 -10.71 -3.35
C GLY A 126 -6.19 -11.39 -2.00
N GLU A 127 -6.69 -12.61 -1.83
CA GLU A 127 -6.63 -13.31 -0.53
C GLU A 127 -5.19 -13.50 -0.03
N SER A 128 -4.23 -13.71 -0.93
CA SER A 128 -2.81 -13.94 -0.60
C SER A 128 -2.07 -12.71 -0.03
N ASN A 129 -2.58 -11.50 -0.25
CA ASN A 129 -1.95 -10.24 0.16
C ASN A 129 -2.87 -9.29 0.94
N LYS A 130 -4.12 -9.67 1.18
CA LYS A 130 -5.15 -8.85 1.84
C LYS A 130 -4.73 -8.36 3.23
N LEU A 131 -4.15 -9.25 4.05
CA LEU A 131 -3.68 -8.88 5.38
C LEU A 131 -2.51 -7.90 5.29
N ALA A 132 -1.56 -8.14 4.38
CA ALA A 132 -0.43 -7.24 4.15
C ALA A 132 -0.91 -5.86 3.71
N HIS A 133 -1.83 -5.80 2.75
CA HIS A 133 -2.43 -4.54 2.28
C HIS A 133 -3.14 -3.79 3.41
N ALA A 134 -4.02 -4.46 4.17
CA ALA A 134 -4.76 -3.84 5.27
C ALA A 134 -3.82 -3.32 6.38
N THR A 135 -2.76 -4.07 6.71
CA THR A 135 -1.77 -3.62 7.70
C THR A 135 -0.97 -2.42 7.18
N CYS A 136 -0.55 -2.44 5.91
CA CYS A 136 0.14 -1.31 5.29
C CYS A 136 -0.72 -0.04 5.29
N LEU A 137 -2.01 -0.17 5.02
CA LEU A 137 -2.95 0.96 5.05
C LEU A 137 -3.11 1.50 6.48
N ALA A 138 -3.22 0.63 7.49
CA ALA A 138 -3.28 1.02 8.90
C ALA A 138 -2.02 1.77 9.36
N VAL A 139 -0.83 1.33 8.92
CA VAL A 139 0.44 2.03 9.17
C VAL A 139 0.49 3.37 8.47
N ALA A 140 -0.01 3.45 7.24
CA ALA A 140 -0.04 4.68 6.47
C ALA A 140 -0.97 5.74 7.09
N ASP A 141 -2.11 5.31 7.63
CA ASP A 141 -3.07 6.20 8.30
C ASP A 141 -2.54 6.75 9.63
N SER A 142 -1.83 5.93 10.39
CA SER A 142 -1.33 6.30 11.72
C SER A 142 0.12 5.83 11.93
N PRO A 143 1.11 6.47 11.27
CA PRO A 143 2.52 6.08 11.39
C PRO A 143 3.07 6.35 12.80
N GLY A 144 3.96 5.47 13.27
CA GLY A 144 4.60 5.55 14.57
C GLY A 144 3.84 4.89 15.72
N LEU A 145 2.69 4.23 15.45
CA LEU A 145 2.02 3.44 16.48
C LEU A 145 2.87 2.24 16.89
N ASP A 146 3.18 2.11 18.17
CA ASP A 146 4.05 1.06 18.75
C ASP A 146 3.69 -0.34 18.26
N LYS A 147 2.39 -0.67 18.19
CA LYS A 147 1.92 -2.00 17.77
C LYS A 147 2.26 -2.35 16.31
N PHE A 148 2.61 -1.38 15.48
CA PHE A 148 2.97 -1.57 14.07
C PHE A 148 4.41 -1.11 13.77
N ASN A 149 5.23 -0.87 14.78
CA ASN A 149 6.57 -0.35 14.59
C ASN A 149 7.65 -1.27 15.23
N PRO A 150 8.56 -1.86 14.44
CA PRO A 150 8.63 -1.77 12.98
C PRO A 150 7.57 -2.61 12.24
N LEU A 151 7.21 -2.18 11.03
CA LEU A 151 6.52 -3.06 10.07
C LEU A 151 7.57 -3.83 9.28
N PHE A 152 7.46 -5.16 9.26
CA PHE A 152 8.39 -6.03 8.57
C PHE A 152 7.67 -6.86 7.49
N LEU A 153 7.81 -6.47 6.22
CA LEU A 153 7.21 -7.17 5.09
C LEU A 153 8.16 -8.24 4.56
N TYR A 154 7.73 -9.50 4.51
CA TYR A 154 8.57 -10.55 3.95
C TYR A 154 7.80 -11.44 2.97
N GLY A 155 8.54 -12.19 2.17
CA GLY A 155 8.00 -13.07 1.12
C GLY A 155 8.92 -13.15 -0.08
N GLY A 156 8.67 -14.07 -0.98
CA GLY A 156 9.48 -14.30 -2.17
C GLY A 156 9.75 -13.06 -3.01
N ALA A 157 10.73 -13.14 -3.91
CA ALA A 157 11.02 -12.04 -4.84
C ALA A 157 9.84 -11.78 -5.77
N GLY A 158 9.54 -10.51 -6.04
CA GLY A 158 8.51 -10.12 -7.01
C GLY A 158 7.06 -10.27 -6.54
N LEU A 159 6.80 -10.40 -5.22
CA LEU A 159 5.44 -10.51 -4.66
C LEU A 159 4.77 -9.18 -4.29
N GLY A 160 5.43 -8.03 -4.54
CA GLY A 160 4.85 -6.71 -4.30
C GLY A 160 5.29 -6.02 -3.00
N LYS A 161 6.28 -6.53 -2.26
CA LYS A 161 6.83 -5.89 -1.03
C LYS A 161 7.18 -4.42 -1.24
N THR A 162 8.03 -4.13 -2.22
CA THR A 162 8.43 -2.77 -2.59
C THR A 162 7.24 -1.90 -2.97
N HIS A 163 6.24 -2.45 -3.65
CA HIS A 163 5.03 -1.74 -4.02
C HIS A 163 4.26 -1.30 -2.77
N LEU A 164 3.95 -2.23 -1.86
CA LEU A 164 3.24 -1.91 -0.61
C LEU A 164 4.01 -0.92 0.27
N MET A 165 5.34 -1.09 0.40
CA MET A 165 6.17 -0.12 1.13
C MET A 165 6.03 1.29 0.56
N GLN A 166 6.18 1.44 -0.74
CA GLN A 166 6.07 2.75 -1.37
C GLN A 166 4.63 3.29 -1.35
N SER A 167 3.62 2.42 -1.40
CA SER A 167 2.22 2.84 -1.23
C SER A 167 1.98 3.51 0.12
N ILE A 168 2.58 2.99 1.21
CA ILE A 168 2.54 3.64 2.53
C ILE A 168 3.12 5.05 2.43
N ALA A 169 4.30 5.19 1.84
CA ALA A 169 4.99 6.47 1.71
C ALA A 169 4.17 7.47 0.87
N HIS A 170 3.61 7.04 -0.26
CA HIS A 170 2.74 7.86 -1.09
C HIS A 170 1.50 8.34 -0.33
N TYR A 171 0.84 7.44 0.38
CA TYR A 171 -0.34 7.79 1.18
C TYR A 171 -0.01 8.82 2.27
N ILE A 172 1.09 8.63 3.01
CA ILE A 172 1.53 9.58 4.05
C ILE A 172 1.81 10.96 3.44
N LEU A 173 2.54 11.03 2.33
CA LEU A 173 2.88 12.30 1.67
C LEU A 173 1.67 13.01 1.06
N GLN A 174 0.64 12.28 0.65
CA GLN A 174 -0.62 12.85 0.16
C GLN A 174 -1.44 13.47 1.29
N HIS A 175 -1.40 12.88 2.48
CA HIS A 175 -2.24 13.31 3.60
C HIS A 175 -1.49 14.14 4.64
N ASN A 176 -0.15 14.26 4.55
CA ASN A 176 0.66 14.99 5.51
C ASN A 176 1.93 15.58 4.89
N LYS A 177 1.86 16.83 4.42
CA LYS A 177 2.98 17.51 3.77
C LYS A 177 4.20 17.77 4.67
N ASN A 178 4.02 17.76 5.99
CA ASN A 178 5.08 18.06 6.94
C ASN A 178 5.91 16.83 7.33
N MET A 179 5.46 15.63 6.98
CA MET A 179 6.20 14.41 7.29
C MET A 179 7.37 14.19 6.34
N LYS A 180 8.53 13.92 6.92
CA LYS A 180 9.74 13.55 6.18
C LYS A 180 9.77 12.05 5.98
N VAL A 181 9.52 11.62 4.76
CA VAL A 181 9.52 10.20 4.36
C VAL A 181 10.76 9.92 3.53
N LEU A 182 11.47 8.82 3.82
CA LEU A 182 12.64 8.40 3.06
C LEU A 182 12.56 6.91 2.73
N TYR A 183 12.51 6.60 1.44
CA TYR A 183 12.68 5.25 0.91
C TYR A 183 14.11 5.04 0.43
N VAL A 184 14.71 3.92 0.85
CA VAL A 184 16.07 3.56 0.43
C VAL A 184 16.22 2.05 0.29
N PRO A 185 16.72 1.56 -0.86
CA PRO A 185 17.20 0.19 -0.98
C PRO A 185 18.45 -0.01 -0.09
N SER A 186 18.56 -1.16 0.57
CA SER A 186 19.63 -1.44 1.52
C SER A 186 21.04 -1.37 0.91
N ASN A 187 21.19 -1.69 -0.38
CA ASN A 187 22.45 -1.51 -1.10
C ASN A 187 22.86 -0.03 -1.21
N LYS A 188 21.88 0.87 -1.43
CA LYS A 188 22.14 2.32 -1.47
C LYS A 188 22.54 2.83 -0.09
N PHE A 189 21.83 2.41 0.97
CA PHE A 189 22.19 2.71 2.36
C PHE A 189 23.65 2.30 2.65
N THR A 190 24.01 1.06 2.28
CA THR A 190 25.38 0.55 2.43
C THR A 190 26.40 1.40 1.69
N ASN A 191 26.15 1.76 0.46
CA ASN A 191 27.10 2.55 -0.33
C ASN A 191 27.27 3.95 0.24
N GLU A 192 26.18 4.59 0.68
CA GLU A 192 26.22 5.92 1.27
C GLU A 192 26.99 5.95 2.60
N ILE A 193 26.82 4.96 3.49
CA ILE A 193 27.60 4.92 4.74
C ILE A 193 29.08 4.66 4.49
N VAL A 194 29.43 3.76 3.56
CA VAL A 194 30.83 3.51 3.18
C VAL A 194 31.49 4.76 2.60
N GLU A 195 30.76 5.51 1.79
CA GLU A 195 31.24 6.77 1.24
C GLU A 195 31.38 7.86 2.32
N ALA A 196 30.42 7.97 3.22
CA ALA A 196 30.47 8.90 4.35
C ALA A 196 31.67 8.64 5.27
N ILE A 197 31.95 7.36 5.57
CA ILE A 197 33.16 6.98 6.35
C ILE A 197 34.44 7.41 5.62
N LYS A 198 34.55 7.10 4.32
CA LYS A 198 35.73 7.46 3.52
C LYS A 198 35.97 8.98 3.45
N LYS A 199 34.89 9.76 3.46
CA LYS A 199 34.95 11.23 3.36
C LYS A 199 34.93 11.95 4.73
N ASN A 200 34.90 11.22 5.85
CA ASN A 200 34.70 11.75 7.21
C ASN A 200 33.42 12.61 7.34
N LYS A 201 32.31 12.16 6.71
CA LYS A 201 31.01 12.81 6.66
C LYS A 201 29.90 11.97 7.29
N THR A 202 30.23 11.22 8.33
CA THR A 202 29.26 10.35 9.02
C THR A 202 28.12 11.13 9.68
N ASP A 203 28.37 12.36 10.09
CA ASP A 203 27.35 13.20 10.72
C ASP A 203 26.30 13.66 9.69
N GLU A 204 26.68 14.00 8.44
CA GLU A 204 25.74 14.29 7.36
C GLU A 204 24.88 13.07 7.02
N PHE A 205 25.46 11.87 7.07
CA PHE A 205 24.74 10.62 6.88
C PHE A 205 23.71 10.40 8.00
N ARG A 206 24.12 10.58 9.26
CA ARG A 206 23.23 10.44 10.42
C ARG A 206 22.10 11.46 10.40
N GLU A 207 22.38 12.70 10.08
CA GLU A 207 21.38 13.73 9.93
C GLU A 207 20.34 13.32 8.88
N LYS A 208 20.77 12.85 7.71
CA LYS A 208 19.87 12.40 6.65
C LYS A 208 18.92 11.28 7.07
N TYR A 209 19.43 10.27 7.81
CA TYR A 209 18.66 9.06 8.10
C TYR A 209 17.95 9.07 9.44
N ARG A 210 18.41 9.88 10.42
CA ARG A 210 17.85 9.90 11.76
C ARG A 210 16.87 11.05 12.00
N THR A 211 16.69 11.97 11.02
CA THR A 211 15.75 13.10 11.15
C THR A 211 14.45 12.91 10.37
N VAL A 212 14.24 11.73 9.82
CA VAL A 212 13.02 11.40 9.08
C VAL A 212 11.92 10.94 10.04
N ASP A 213 10.66 11.14 9.65
CA ASP A 213 9.51 10.66 10.41
C ASP A 213 9.14 9.23 10.03
N VAL A 214 9.44 8.84 8.77
CA VAL A 214 9.19 7.49 8.25
C VAL A 214 10.39 7.02 7.45
N LEU A 215 11.02 5.94 7.88
CA LEU A 215 12.14 5.30 7.19
C LEU A 215 11.70 3.96 6.59
N LEU A 216 11.85 3.83 5.27
CA LEU A 216 11.57 2.59 4.54
C LEU A 216 12.88 2.02 3.99
N ILE A 217 13.28 0.83 4.44
CA ILE A 217 14.48 0.16 3.94
C ILE A 217 14.09 -1.15 3.27
N ASP A 218 14.36 -1.21 1.97
CA ASP A 218 13.99 -2.34 1.13
C ASP A 218 15.13 -3.35 1.02
N ASP A 219 14.76 -4.64 1.01
CA ASP A 219 15.67 -5.77 0.84
C ASP A 219 16.82 -5.82 1.87
N ILE A 220 16.48 -5.80 3.18
CA ILE A 220 17.47 -5.74 4.27
C ILE A 220 18.46 -6.90 4.28
N GLN A 221 18.17 -8.02 3.60
CA GLN A 221 19.11 -9.14 3.49
C GLN A 221 20.47 -8.74 2.87
N TYR A 222 20.56 -7.64 2.11
CA TYR A 222 21.81 -7.14 1.56
C TYR A 222 22.68 -6.34 2.54
N LEU A 223 22.16 -6.00 3.74
CA LEU A 223 22.95 -5.44 4.84
C LEU A 223 23.78 -6.52 5.56
N ILE A 224 23.40 -7.78 5.40
CA ILE A 224 23.95 -8.90 6.15
C ILE A 224 25.41 -9.19 5.73
N GLY A 225 26.27 -9.50 6.71
CA GLY A 225 27.70 -9.78 6.48
C GLY A 225 28.60 -8.55 6.33
N LYS A 226 28.07 -7.34 6.63
CA LYS A 226 28.81 -6.06 6.56
C LYS A 226 28.77 -5.39 7.93
N GLU A 227 29.63 -5.79 8.85
CA GLU A 227 29.59 -5.41 10.27
C GLU A 227 29.44 -3.89 10.51
N SER A 228 30.26 -3.07 9.88
CA SER A 228 30.19 -1.61 10.06
C SER A 228 28.88 -1.00 9.55
N THR A 229 28.32 -1.54 8.47
CA THR A 229 27.02 -1.11 7.92
C THR A 229 25.88 -1.56 8.81
N GLN A 230 25.95 -2.79 9.33
CA GLN A 230 24.95 -3.30 10.27
C GLN A 230 24.94 -2.47 11.55
N GLN A 231 26.11 -2.12 12.11
CA GLN A 231 26.16 -1.30 13.32
C GLN A 231 25.51 0.06 13.10
N GLU A 232 25.82 0.77 12.02
CA GLU A 232 25.23 2.09 11.75
C GLU A 232 23.72 2.00 11.45
N PHE A 233 23.29 0.91 10.79
CA PHE A 233 21.86 0.62 10.61
C PHE A 233 21.16 0.41 11.96
N PHE A 234 21.77 -0.35 12.86
CA PHE A 234 21.22 -0.61 14.19
C PHE A 234 21.08 0.68 15.02
N ASP A 235 22.11 1.52 14.98
CA ASP A 235 22.09 2.80 15.68
C ASP A 235 21.04 3.75 15.09
N THR A 236 20.87 3.74 13.77
CA THR A 236 19.81 4.49 13.09
C THR A 236 18.42 3.96 13.44
N PHE A 237 18.25 2.64 13.44
CA PHE A 237 17.01 2.00 13.86
C PHE A 237 16.61 2.39 15.28
N ASN A 238 17.54 2.28 16.24
CA ASN A 238 17.25 2.62 17.63
C ASN A 238 16.91 4.11 17.79
N ALA A 239 17.67 5.00 17.17
CA ALA A 239 17.40 6.44 17.25
C ALA A 239 16.00 6.80 16.77
N LEU A 240 15.55 6.20 15.66
CA LEU A 240 14.20 6.43 15.13
C LEU A 240 13.12 5.77 15.98
N HIS A 241 13.34 4.54 16.41
CA HIS A 241 12.38 3.79 17.21
C HIS A 241 12.14 4.46 18.57
N ASP A 242 13.21 4.88 19.24
CA ASP A 242 13.14 5.55 20.55
C ASP A 242 12.43 6.91 20.48
N GLU A 243 12.44 7.56 19.32
CA GLU A 243 11.68 8.79 19.04
C GLU A 243 10.23 8.51 18.54
N GLY A 244 9.78 7.25 18.49
CA GLY A 244 8.46 6.88 17.97
C GLY A 244 8.27 7.10 16.46
N LYS A 245 9.37 7.17 15.70
CA LYS A 245 9.35 7.30 14.24
C LYS A 245 9.03 5.98 13.58
N GLN A 246 8.26 5.99 12.49
CA GLN A 246 7.87 4.76 11.80
C GLN A 246 9.04 4.15 11.02
N ILE A 247 9.26 2.85 11.23
CA ILE A 247 10.25 2.07 10.47
C ILE A 247 9.51 0.97 9.71
N ILE A 248 9.83 0.84 8.41
CA ILE A 248 9.27 -0.18 7.52
C ILE A 248 10.41 -0.89 6.83
N LEU A 249 10.44 -2.20 6.96
CA LEU A 249 11.51 -3.06 6.43
C LEU A 249 10.92 -4.09 5.48
N SER A 250 11.68 -4.46 4.45
CA SER A 250 11.35 -5.63 3.62
C SER A 250 12.47 -6.66 3.59
N SER A 251 12.11 -7.92 3.37
CA SER A 251 13.05 -9.03 3.20
C SER A 251 12.47 -10.11 2.30
N ASP A 252 13.33 -10.96 1.74
CA ASP A 252 12.93 -12.17 1.03
C ASP A 252 12.57 -13.34 1.99
N LYS A 253 12.91 -13.20 3.29
CA LYS A 253 12.73 -14.21 4.33
C LYS A 253 12.26 -13.61 5.65
N PRO A 254 11.55 -14.37 6.48
CA PRO A 254 11.21 -13.94 7.84
C PRO A 254 12.47 -13.73 8.68
N PRO A 255 12.44 -12.86 9.73
CA PRO A 255 13.61 -12.57 10.58
C PRO A 255 14.32 -13.81 11.12
N LYS A 256 13.57 -14.85 11.47
CA LYS A 256 14.12 -16.13 12.00
C LYS A 256 14.98 -16.90 11.02
N GLU A 257 14.74 -16.77 9.74
CA GLU A 257 15.44 -17.52 8.69
C GLU A 257 16.67 -16.77 8.13
N ILE A 258 16.90 -15.54 8.57
CA ILE A 258 18.06 -14.76 8.16
C ILE A 258 19.28 -15.24 8.96
N LYS A 259 20.02 -16.20 8.42
CA LYS A 259 21.04 -16.99 9.14
C LYS A 259 22.19 -16.20 9.77
N THR A 260 22.58 -15.08 9.19
CA THR A 260 23.72 -14.25 9.66
C THR A 260 23.28 -12.96 10.33
N LEU A 261 21.99 -12.87 10.66
CA LEU A 261 21.45 -11.74 11.41
C LEU A 261 21.75 -11.92 12.90
N GLU A 262 22.44 -10.97 13.49
CA GLU A 262 22.67 -10.97 14.94
C GLU A 262 21.36 -11.01 15.72
N GLU A 263 21.34 -11.67 16.86
CA GLU A 263 20.13 -11.88 17.67
C GLU A 263 19.46 -10.57 18.08
N ARG A 264 20.24 -9.51 18.32
CA ARG A 264 19.74 -8.17 18.63
C ARG A 264 18.87 -7.56 17.52
N PHE A 265 19.18 -7.81 16.24
CA PHE A 265 18.36 -7.38 15.11
C PHE A 265 17.10 -8.21 14.99
N ARG A 266 17.25 -9.53 15.13
CA ARG A 266 16.13 -10.46 15.07
C ARG A 266 15.05 -10.07 16.08
N SER A 267 15.44 -9.89 17.33
CA SER A 267 14.55 -9.46 18.40
C SER A 267 13.80 -8.17 18.07
N ARG A 268 14.48 -7.18 17.48
CA ARG A 268 13.86 -5.90 17.11
C ARG A 268 12.88 -6.02 15.92
N PHE A 269 13.22 -6.84 14.93
CA PHE A 269 12.33 -7.04 13.77
C PHE A 269 11.08 -7.84 14.15
N GLU A 270 11.18 -8.71 15.15
CA GLU A 270 10.07 -9.49 15.71
C GLU A 270 9.25 -8.70 16.74
N TRP A 271 9.77 -7.62 17.28
CA TRP A 271 9.06 -6.77 18.23
C TRP A 271 7.82 -6.11 17.61
N GLY A 272 7.92 -5.67 16.38
CA GLY A 272 6.81 -5.10 15.61
C GLY A 272 5.91 -6.14 14.95
N VAL A 273 5.46 -5.87 13.75
CA VAL A 273 4.55 -6.75 13.00
C VAL A 273 5.25 -7.33 11.77
N PRO A 274 5.70 -8.59 11.82
CA PRO A 274 6.12 -9.31 10.62
C PRO A 274 4.89 -9.77 9.84
N ILE A 275 4.81 -9.38 8.56
CA ILE A 275 3.72 -9.70 7.64
C ILE A 275 4.25 -10.46 6.43
N ASP A 276 3.64 -11.60 6.17
CA ASP A 276 3.94 -12.47 5.04
C ASP A 276 3.16 -12.07 3.78
N ILE A 277 3.82 -12.13 2.64
CA ILE A 277 3.19 -11.91 1.33
C ILE A 277 3.41 -13.15 0.48
N HIS A 278 2.32 -13.84 0.17
CA HIS A 278 2.33 -15.07 -0.62
C HIS A 278 2.15 -14.81 -2.13
N ALA A 279 2.44 -15.85 -2.90
CA ALA A 279 2.17 -15.83 -4.33
C ALA A 279 0.65 -15.65 -4.59
N PRO A 280 0.26 -14.86 -5.62
CA PRO A 280 -1.14 -14.61 -5.93
C PRO A 280 -1.83 -15.88 -6.44
N ASP A 281 -3.09 -16.06 -6.06
CA ASP A 281 -3.99 -17.06 -6.66
C ASP A 281 -4.31 -16.73 -8.13
N TYR A 282 -5.04 -17.61 -8.80
CA TYR A 282 -5.38 -17.42 -10.20
C TYR A 282 -6.19 -16.15 -10.45
N GLU A 283 -7.19 -15.90 -9.63
CA GLU A 283 -8.09 -14.75 -9.72
C GLU A 283 -7.30 -13.43 -9.56
N THR A 284 -6.40 -13.39 -8.60
CA THR A 284 -5.52 -12.24 -8.37
C THR A 284 -4.55 -12.04 -9.55
N ARG A 285 -3.98 -13.13 -10.11
CA ARG A 285 -3.11 -13.03 -11.29
C ARG A 285 -3.86 -12.47 -12.49
N MET A 286 -5.09 -12.95 -12.74
CA MET A 286 -5.94 -12.41 -13.80
C MET A 286 -6.26 -10.93 -13.61
N ALA A 287 -6.59 -10.54 -12.39
CA ALA A 287 -6.86 -9.14 -12.06
C ALA A 287 -5.62 -8.24 -12.27
N ILE A 288 -4.42 -8.73 -11.90
CA ILE A 288 -3.14 -8.01 -12.13
C ILE A 288 -2.91 -7.83 -13.63
N LEU A 289 -3.08 -8.89 -14.42
CA LEU A 289 -2.87 -8.84 -15.87
C LEU A 289 -3.86 -7.86 -16.54
N LYS A 290 -5.15 -7.92 -16.20
CA LYS A 290 -6.18 -7.01 -16.74
C LYS A 290 -5.88 -5.54 -16.37
N ASN A 291 -5.57 -5.28 -15.12
CA ASN A 291 -5.18 -3.94 -14.66
C ASN A 291 -3.96 -3.42 -15.44
N LYS A 292 -2.94 -4.26 -15.68
CA LYS A 292 -1.75 -3.86 -16.45
C LYS A 292 -2.03 -3.61 -17.93
N VAL A 293 -2.91 -4.40 -18.54
CA VAL A 293 -3.37 -4.16 -19.94
C VAL A 293 -4.05 -2.82 -20.03
N GLU A 294 -4.94 -2.50 -19.10
CA GLU A 294 -5.68 -1.25 -19.07
C GLU A 294 -4.77 -0.05 -18.80
N MET A 295 -3.93 -0.11 -17.74
CA MET A 295 -3.03 0.97 -17.37
C MET A 295 -2.00 1.32 -18.46
N ASN A 296 -1.48 0.30 -19.15
CA ASN A 296 -0.46 0.49 -20.20
C ASN A 296 -1.08 0.69 -21.58
N GLY A 297 -2.41 0.55 -21.72
CA GLY A 297 -3.12 0.70 -23.00
C GLY A 297 -2.72 -0.37 -24.03
N TYR A 298 -2.35 -1.58 -23.58
CA TYR A 298 -1.96 -2.65 -24.48
C TYR A 298 -3.13 -3.07 -25.37
N LYS A 299 -2.89 -3.13 -26.67
CA LYS A 299 -3.90 -3.51 -27.69
C LYS A 299 -3.64 -4.91 -28.22
N ASN A 300 -4.68 -5.52 -28.76
CA ASN A 300 -4.60 -6.82 -29.44
C ASN A 300 -4.20 -8.02 -28.56
N ILE A 301 -4.45 -7.95 -27.24
CA ILE A 301 -4.26 -9.06 -26.31
C ILE A 301 -5.66 -9.50 -25.83
N SER A 302 -6.05 -10.72 -26.19
CA SER A 302 -7.35 -11.28 -25.79
C SER A 302 -7.31 -11.89 -24.39
N ASP A 303 -8.47 -12.04 -23.75
CA ASP A 303 -8.60 -12.67 -22.42
C ASP A 303 -8.02 -14.09 -22.40
N ASN A 304 -8.15 -14.87 -23.47
CA ASN A 304 -7.56 -16.22 -23.56
C ASN A 304 -6.02 -16.21 -23.41
N ILE A 305 -5.36 -15.16 -23.88
CA ILE A 305 -3.90 -14.99 -23.71
C ILE A 305 -3.56 -14.65 -22.27
N LEU A 306 -4.38 -13.80 -21.63
CA LEU A 306 -4.21 -13.49 -20.20
C LEU A 306 -4.43 -14.72 -19.33
N GLU A 307 -5.45 -15.54 -19.64
CA GLU A 307 -5.70 -16.82 -18.99
C GLU A 307 -4.52 -17.79 -19.18
N TYR A 308 -3.97 -17.87 -20.40
CA TYR A 308 -2.79 -18.69 -20.65
C TYR A 308 -1.58 -18.24 -19.80
N ILE A 309 -1.31 -16.93 -19.71
CA ILE A 309 -0.24 -16.40 -18.85
C ILE A 309 -0.54 -16.72 -17.38
N ALA A 310 -1.75 -16.43 -16.90
CA ALA A 310 -2.14 -16.63 -15.51
C ALA A 310 -2.05 -18.10 -15.06
N ASN A 311 -2.35 -19.05 -15.95
CA ASN A 311 -2.27 -20.48 -15.67
C ASN A 311 -0.84 -21.01 -15.61
N ASN A 312 0.07 -20.43 -16.39
CA ASN A 312 1.42 -20.98 -16.59
C ASN A 312 2.52 -20.20 -15.83
N VAL A 313 2.27 -18.95 -15.44
CA VAL A 313 3.21 -18.12 -14.68
C VAL A 313 2.64 -17.89 -13.27
N THR A 314 3.03 -18.74 -12.31
CA THR A 314 2.35 -18.84 -11.01
C THR A 314 3.17 -18.31 -9.83
N TYR A 315 4.47 -18.12 -9.98
CA TYR A 315 5.37 -17.96 -8.85
C TYR A 315 5.45 -16.52 -8.31
N ASN A 316 5.47 -15.51 -9.18
CA ASN A 316 5.57 -14.13 -8.76
C ASN A 316 5.00 -13.14 -9.78
N VAL A 317 4.65 -11.95 -9.29
CA VAL A 317 4.05 -10.89 -10.11
C VAL A 317 5.03 -10.30 -11.12
N ARG A 318 6.34 -10.27 -10.78
CA ARG A 318 7.37 -9.73 -11.69
C ARG A 318 7.50 -10.56 -12.97
N GLU A 319 7.45 -11.89 -12.85
CA GLU A 319 7.45 -12.80 -14.02
C GLU A 319 6.13 -12.70 -14.79
N LEU A 320 5.01 -12.57 -14.08
CA LEU A 320 3.70 -12.38 -14.69
C LEU A 320 3.67 -11.11 -15.55
N GLU A 321 4.14 -9.99 -15.02
CA GLU A 321 4.29 -8.73 -15.76
C GLU A 321 5.29 -8.85 -16.92
N GLY A 322 6.40 -9.57 -16.71
CA GLY A 322 7.42 -9.83 -17.72
C GLY A 322 6.86 -10.62 -18.91
N ALA A 323 6.04 -11.64 -18.64
CA ALA A 323 5.37 -12.41 -19.68
C ALA A 323 4.39 -11.56 -20.50
N LEU A 324 3.57 -10.75 -19.81
CA LEU A 324 2.65 -9.81 -20.47
C LEU A 324 3.40 -8.79 -21.34
N ASN A 325 4.46 -8.17 -20.81
CA ASN A 325 5.28 -7.22 -21.56
C ASN A 325 5.93 -7.85 -22.79
N LYS A 326 6.42 -9.09 -22.68
CA LYS A 326 7.01 -9.81 -23.81
C LYS A 326 5.99 -10.01 -24.92
N ILE A 327 4.77 -10.40 -24.58
CA ILE A 327 3.66 -10.56 -25.54
C ILE A 327 3.26 -9.22 -26.16
N SER A 328 3.12 -8.15 -25.36
CA SER A 328 2.71 -6.84 -25.87
C SER A 328 3.71 -6.28 -26.88
N VAL A 329 5.01 -6.42 -26.61
CA VAL A 329 6.07 -6.01 -27.55
C VAL A 329 5.96 -6.76 -28.88
N TYR A 330 5.70 -8.07 -28.85
CA TYR A 330 5.51 -8.84 -30.08
C TYR A 330 4.25 -8.41 -30.85
N ALA A 331 3.15 -8.14 -30.15
CA ALA A 331 1.91 -7.64 -30.74
C ALA A 331 2.09 -6.30 -31.42
N GLU A 332 2.77 -5.36 -30.76
CA GLU A 332 2.98 -3.99 -31.25
C GLU A 332 3.98 -3.94 -32.42
N LEU A 333 5.17 -4.53 -32.24
CA LEU A 333 6.21 -4.51 -33.28
C LEU A 333 5.85 -5.35 -34.52
N GLY A 334 5.16 -6.47 -34.31
CA GLY A 334 4.70 -7.34 -35.38
C GLY A 334 3.42 -6.86 -36.06
N ASN A 335 2.69 -5.91 -35.45
CA ASN A 335 1.34 -5.52 -35.85
C ASN A 335 0.43 -6.72 -36.08
N VAL A 336 0.54 -7.74 -35.23
CA VAL A 336 -0.14 -9.01 -35.31
C VAL A 336 -1.08 -9.23 -34.13
N THR A 337 -2.19 -9.91 -34.36
CA THR A 337 -3.02 -10.42 -33.27
C THR A 337 -2.34 -11.63 -32.65
N ILE A 338 -2.15 -11.64 -31.35
CA ILE A 338 -1.52 -12.78 -30.67
C ILE A 338 -2.52 -13.94 -30.60
N THR A 339 -2.11 -15.06 -31.19
CA THR A 339 -2.80 -16.35 -31.06
C THR A 339 -2.20 -17.14 -29.88
N GLU A 340 -2.93 -18.13 -29.38
CA GLU A 340 -2.45 -18.97 -28.27
C GLU A 340 -1.16 -19.71 -28.63
N ASP A 341 -1.05 -20.25 -29.86
CA ASP A 341 0.17 -20.93 -30.31
C ASP A 341 1.37 -19.97 -30.40
N LEU A 342 1.14 -18.73 -30.84
CA LEU A 342 2.18 -17.71 -30.84
C LEU A 342 2.59 -17.36 -29.42
N ALA A 343 1.65 -17.19 -28.48
CA ALA A 343 1.92 -16.95 -27.08
C ALA A 343 2.74 -18.09 -26.45
N LYS A 344 2.40 -19.34 -26.71
CA LYS A 344 3.17 -20.52 -26.29
C LYS A 344 4.62 -20.46 -26.76
N ASN A 345 4.84 -20.10 -28.02
CA ASN A 345 6.18 -19.99 -28.58
C ASN A 345 6.97 -18.84 -27.97
N ILE A 346 6.34 -17.66 -27.79
CA ILE A 346 6.97 -16.47 -27.18
C ILE A 346 7.38 -16.74 -25.74
N LEU A 347 6.54 -17.43 -24.96
CA LEU A 347 6.74 -17.66 -23.54
C LEU A 347 7.46 -18.98 -23.21
N LYS A 348 7.82 -19.77 -24.22
CA LYS A 348 8.43 -21.09 -24.04
C LYS A 348 9.57 -21.09 -23.03
N ASP A 349 10.51 -20.17 -23.16
CA ASP A 349 11.69 -20.10 -22.27
C ASP A 349 11.37 -19.66 -20.84
N MET A 350 10.23 -19.01 -20.61
CA MET A 350 9.78 -18.58 -19.28
C MET A 350 9.02 -19.70 -18.56
N ILE A 351 8.18 -20.42 -19.29
CA ILE A 351 7.29 -21.45 -18.72
C ILE A 351 8.04 -22.78 -18.52
N PHE A 352 8.93 -23.15 -19.43
CA PHE A 352 9.67 -24.44 -19.35
C PHE A 352 10.82 -24.46 -18.31
N LYS A 353 11.19 -23.33 -17.70
CA LYS A 353 12.25 -23.31 -16.66
C LYS A 353 11.84 -24.02 -15.36
N GLU A 354 10.59 -24.39 -15.18
CA GLU A 354 10.06 -24.83 -13.88
C GLU A 354 9.24 -26.13 -13.91
N THR A 355 9.31 -26.91 -14.94
CA THR A 355 9.03 -28.32 -14.71
C THR A 355 10.15 -28.83 -13.80
N ASN A 356 9.91 -28.86 -12.50
CA ASN A 356 10.60 -29.75 -11.58
C ASN A 356 10.33 -31.18 -12.07
N VAL A 357 11.03 -31.55 -13.11
CA VAL A 357 11.07 -32.95 -13.54
C VAL A 357 11.74 -33.67 -12.39
N THR A 358 10.96 -34.32 -11.56
CA THR A 358 11.52 -35.21 -10.54
C THR A 358 12.41 -36.17 -11.31
N ILE A 359 13.72 -36.02 -11.15
CA ILE A 359 14.69 -36.85 -11.86
C ILE A 359 14.54 -38.25 -11.28
N THR A 360 13.77 -39.07 -11.97
CA THR A 360 13.64 -40.51 -11.65
C THR A 360 14.65 -41.29 -12.47
N PRO A 361 15.11 -42.43 -11.98
CA PRO A 361 16.00 -43.31 -12.76
C PRO A 361 15.42 -43.65 -14.14
N ASP A 362 14.12 -43.85 -14.24
CA ASP A 362 13.42 -44.14 -15.48
C ASP A 362 13.48 -42.97 -16.48
N LEU A 363 13.34 -41.73 -15.97
CA LEU A 363 13.46 -40.56 -16.82
C LEU A 363 14.88 -40.39 -17.37
N ILE A 364 15.91 -40.66 -16.57
CA ILE A 364 17.30 -40.62 -17.04
C ILE A 364 17.51 -41.68 -18.13
N ILE A 365 17.07 -42.91 -17.88
CA ILE A 365 17.20 -44.02 -18.84
C ILE A 365 16.51 -43.67 -20.16
N ASN A 366 15.28 -43.22 -20.12
CA ASN A 366 14.52 -42.88 -21.31
C ASN A 366 15.16 -41.69 -22.08
N THR A 367 15.55 -40.64 -21.41
CA THR A 367 16.19 -39.45 -22.03
C THR A 367 17.53 -39.84 -22.69
N VAL A 368 18.34 -40.66 -22.02
CA VAL A 368 19.63 -41.13 -22.53
C VAL A 368 19.39 -42.08 -23.72
N SER A 369 18.42 -43.00 -23.62
CA SER A 369 18.04 -43.90 -24.72
C SER A 369 17.60 -43.14 -25.97
N GLU A 370 16.72 -42.16 -25.82
CA GLU A 370 16.29 -41.29 -26.90
C GLU A 370 17.44 -40.50 -27.51
N HIS A 371 18.30 -39.91 -26.69
CA HIS A 371 19.43 -39.08 -27.15
C HIS A 371 20.42 -39.92 -27.96
N PHE A 372 20.75 -41.11 -27.51
CA PHE A 372 21.70 -41.98 -28.16
C PHE A 372 21.06 -42.99 -29.16
N LYS A 373 19.70 -42.92 -29.34
CA LYS A 373 18.93 -43.84 -30.19
C LYS A 373 19.15 -45.31 -29.88
N TYR A 374 19.39 -45.65 -28.62
CA TYR A 374 19.40 -47.01 -28.16
C TYR A 374 18.00 -47.42 -27.71
N GLN A 375 17.48 -48.53 -28.24
CA GLN A 375 16.31 -49.22 -27.68
C GLN A 375 16.80 -50.04 -26.48
N CYS A 376 16.24 -49.78 -25.28
CA CYS A 376 16.38 -50.66 -24.13
C CYS A 376 15.33 -51.74 -24.17
#